data_d674f8b07e59c5e52319d39ff649cac7
#
_entry.id   d674f8b07e59c5e52319d39ff649cac7
#
_cell.length_a   1.000
_cell.length_b   1.000
_cell.length_c   1.000
_cell.angle_alpha   90.00
_cell.angle_beta   90.00
_cell.angle_gamma   90.00
#
_symmetry.space_group_name_H-M   'P 1'
#
loop_
_entity.id
_entity.type
_entity.pdbx_description
1 polymer ?
#
loop_
_entity_poly.entity_id
_entity_poly.type
_entity_poly.pdbx_seq_one_letter_code
_entity_poly.pdbx_strand_id
1 'polypeptide(L)'
;LEFCNASNDFWEQGDLENAIDALDESYSIILKVDPSKSPGTQQQIDDLRFTISQRILQVYSSRFTVLNGNHKAIPLDMNPHVKKALDLYKGRYKKSFLAAYRRSGKYRPFIVKQLKEAGLPEELSWLPLIESGFKVRALSRARALGMWQFIASTGYKYGLKRDRWVRSEERRV
;
A
#
# COMPACT_ATOMS: atom_id res chain seq x y z
N LEU A 1 -14.93 6.64 -13.42
CA LEU A 1 -14.45 6.06 -14.70
C LEU A 1 -13.86 7.14 -15.62
N GLU A 2 -14.52 8.29 -15.76
CA GLU A 2 -14.09 9.40 -16.63
C GLU A 2 -12.66 9.86 -16.32
N PHE A 3 -12.34 10.11 -15.08
CA PHE A 3 -10.98 10.49 -14.65
C PHE A 3 -9.95 9.37 -14.86
N CYS A 4 -10.36 8.10 -14.74
CA CYS A 4 -9.45 6.99 -15.04
C CYS A 4 -9.13 6.91 -16.55
N ASN A 5 -10.09 7.23 -17.40
CA ASN A 5 -9.88 7.32 -18.84
C ASN A 5 -9.00 8.53 -19.19
N ALA A 6 -9.29 9.70 -18.60
CA ALA A 6 -8.46 10.90 -18.77
C ALA A 6 -7.00 10.66 -18.34
N SER A 7 -6.79 9.96 -17.22
CA SER A 7 -5.45 9.57 -16.80
C SER A 7 -4.74 8.69 -17.83
N ASN A 8 -5.48 7.78 -18.49
CA ASN A 8 -4.89 6.94 -19.52
C ASN A 8 -4.48 7.75 -20.75
N ASP A 9 -5.35 8.69 -21.17
CA ASP A 9 -5.06 9.57 -22.30
C ASP A 9 -3.82 10.44 -22.05
N PHE A 10 -3.70 11.01 -20.85
CA PHE A 10 -2.51 11.76 -20.44
C PHE A 10 -1.27 10.89 -20.41
N TRP A 11 -1.37 9.66 -19.92
CA TRP A 11 -0.25 8.73 -19.86
C TRP A 11 0.24 8.34 -21.25
N GLU A 12 -0.67 8.08 -22.20
CA GLU A 12 -0.32 7.77 -23.59
C GLU A 12 0.35 8.95 -24.30
N GLN A 13 0.02 10.17 -23.91
CA GLN A 13 0.67 11.40 -24.38
C GLN A 13 2.02 11.68 -23.70
N GLY A 14 2.40 10.87 -22.69
CA GLY A 14 3.62 11.06 -21.90
C GLY A 14 3.50 12.13 -20.81
N ASP A 15 2.31 12.67 -20.59
CA ASP A 15 2.03 13.67 -19.56
C ASP A 15 1.72 12.98 -18.22
N LEU A 16 2.79 12.56 -17.54
CA LEU A 16 2.70 11.76 -16.32
C LEU A 16 2.18 12.56 -15.12
N GLU A 17 2.35 13.88 -15.09
CA GLU A 17 1.83 14.73 -14.01
C GLU A 17 0.32 14.80 -14.06
N ASN A 18 -0.25 15.17 -15.19
CA ASN A 18 -1.70 15.21 -15.36
C ASN A 18 -2.34 13.82 -15.26
N ALA A 19 -1.63 12.75 -15.65
CA ALA A 19 -2.09 11.38 -15.45
C ALA A 19 -2.24 11.03 -13.96
N ILE A 20 -1.31 11.45 -13.11
CA ILE A 20 -1.37 11.23 -11.66
C ILE A 20 -2.46 12.10 -11.03
N ASP A 21 -2.55 13.37 -11.39
CA ASP A 21 -3.56 14.30 -10.84
C ASP A 21 -4.99 13.79 -11.12
N ALA A 22 -5.24 13.26 -12.32
CA ALA A 22 -6.51 12.64 -12.67
C ALA A 22 -6.83 11.39 -11.82
N LEU A 23 -5.82 10.58 -11.46
CA LEU A 23 -6.00 9.43 -10.57
C LEU A 23 -6.25 9.86 -9.13
N ASP A 24 -5.57 10.89 -8.64
CA ASP A 24 -5.77 11.44 -7.30
C ASP A 24 -7.18 12.03 -7.16
N GLU A 25 -7.69 12.72 -8.18
CA GLU A 25 -9.07 13.20 -8.21
C GLU A 25 -10.07 12.03 -8.21
N SER A 26 -9.84 10.99 -9.04
CA SER A 26 -10.65 9.76 -9.02
C SER A 26 -10.71 9.15 -7.62
N TYR A 27 -9.57 9.08 -6.95
CA TYR A 27 -9.48 8.49 -5.61
C TYR A 27 -10.20 9.36 -4.57
N SER A 28 -10.07 10.68 -4.67
CA SER A 28 -10.74 11.64 -3.79
C SER A 28 -12.27 11.54 -3.87
N ILE A 29 -12.80 11.28 -5.07
CA ILE A 29 -14.25 11.08 -5.30
C ILE A 29 -14.71 9.77 -4.65
N ILE A 30 -13.96 8.68 -4.81
CA ILE A 30 -14.29 7.39 -4.21
C ILE A 30 -14.31 7.46 -2.68
N LEU A 31 -13.43 8.25 -2.07
CA LEU A 31 -13.43 8.44 -0.63
C LEU A 31 -14.69 9.15 -0.09
N LYS A 32 -15.39 9.90 -0.93
CA LYS A 32 -16.64 10.61 -0.58
C LYS A 32 -17.89 9.73 -0.73
N VAL A 33 -17.77 8.57 -1.37
CA VAL A 33 -18.91 7.65 -1.59
C VAL A 33 -19.23 6.91 -0.30
N ASP A 34 -20.49 7.00 0.14
CA ASP A 34 -21.00 6.26 1.28
C ASP A 34 -21.39 4.83 0.85
N PRO A 35 -20.68 3.81 1.33
CA PRO A 35 -20.91 2.42 0.93
C PRO A 35 -22.22 1.85 1.48
N SER A 36 -22.86 2.52 2.44
CA SER A 36 -24.09 2.02 3.09
C SER A 36 -25.35 2.15 2.21
N LYS A 37 -25.27 2.95 1.14
CA LYS A 37 -26.46 3.32 0.34
C LYS A 37 -27.00 2.25 -0.61
N SER A 38 -26.22 1.22 -0.93
CA SER A 38 -26.66 0.13 -1.83
C SER A 38 -25.89 -1.16 -1.60
N PRO A 39 -26.58 -2.32 -1.62
CA PRO A 39 -25.90 -3.62 -1.65
C PRO A 39 -25.00 -3.73 -2.90
N GLY A 40 -23.75 -4.11 -2.70
CA GLY A 40 -22.75 -4.22 -3.79
C GLY A 40 -21.92 -2.97 -4.03
N THR A 41 -22.30 -1.80 -3.52
CA THR A 41 -21.50 -0.56 -3.65
C THR A 41 -20.11 -0.72 -3.02
N GLN A 42 -20.01 -1.43 -1.90
CA GLN A 42 -18.72 -1.69 -1.26
C GLN A 42 -17.76 -2.45 -2.18
N GLN A 43 -18.26 -3.50 -2.85
CA GLN A 43 -17.45 -4.28 -3.79
C GLN A 43 -16.98 -3.42 -4.96
N GLN A 44 -17.87 -2.60 -5.52
CA GLN A 44 -17.53 -1.69 -6.62
C GLN A 44 -16.47 -0.63 -6.19
N ILE A 45 -16.58 -0.10 -4.98
CA ILE A 45 -15.61 0.82 -4.41
C ILE A 45 -14.24 0.14 -4.27
N ASP A 46 -14.20 -1.09 -3.76
CA ASP A 46 -12.96 -1.82 -3.55
C ASP A 46 -12.30 -2.22 -4.89
N ASP A 47 -13.10 -2.59 -5.89
CA ASP A 47 -12.62 -2.88 -7.25
C ASP A 47 -12.05 -1.61 -7.93
N LEU A 48 -12.72 -0.46 -7.78
CA LEU A 48 -12.23 0.82 -8.28
C LEU A 48 -10.96 1.27 -7.58
N ARG A 49 -10.89 1.17 -6.26
CA ARG A 49 -9.67 1.46 -5.49
C ARG A 49 -8.50 0.59 -5.94
N PHE A 50 -8.74 -0.68 -6.17
CA PHE A 50 -7.73 -1.59 -6.69
C PHE A 50 -7.26 -1.15 -8.08
N THR A 51 -8.19 -0.85 -8.99
CA THR A 51 -7.89 -0.41 -10.35
C THR A 51 -7.06 0.88 -10.35
N ILE A 52 -7.48 1.88 -9.58
CA ILE A 52 -6.75 3.15 -9.45
C ILE A 52 -5.34 2.93 -8.88
N SER A 53 -5.22 2.11 -7.84
CA SER A 53 -3.92 1.80 -7.23
C SER A 53 -2.96 1.12 -8.22
N GLN A 54 -3.46 0.20 -9.03
CA GLN A 54 -2.66 -0.44 -10.09
C GLN A 54 -2.22 0.57 -11.15
N ARG A 55 -3.10 1.49 -11.53
CA ARG A 55 -2.78 2.51 -12.51
C ARG A 55 -1.76 3.52 -11.99
N ILE A 56 -1.91 3.97 -10.74
CA ILE A 56 -0.93 4.83 -10.07
C ILE A 56 0.46 4.19 -10.09
N LEU A 57 0.55 2.89 -9.75
CA LEU A 57 1.81 2.16 -9.81
C LEU A 57 2.41 2.11 -11.21
N GLN A 58 1.58 1.93 -12.25
CA GLN A 58 2.04 1.94 -13.65
C GLN A 58 2.61 3.30 -14.05
N VAL A 59 1.89 4.39 -13.75
CA VAL A 59 2.33 5.76 -14.08
C VAL A 59 3.64 6.10 -13.36
N TYR A 60 3.73 5.82 -12.05
CA TYR A 60 4.96 6.04 -11.29
C TYR A 60 6.13 5.17 -11.79
N SER A 61 5.87 3.92 -12.16
CA SER A 61 6.90 3.05 -12.74
C SER A 61 7.43 3.60 -14.05
N SER A 62 6.55 4.12 -14.91
CA SER A 62 6.94 4.77 -16.18
C SER A 62 7.79 6.01 -15.95
N ARG A 63 7.36 6.89 -15.02
CA ARG A 63 8.12 8.08 -14.64
C ARG A 63 9.51 7.73 -14.12
N PHE A 64 9.58 6.72 -13.27
CA PHE A 64 10.85 6.29 -12.67
C PHE A 64 11.80 5.66 -13.69
N THR A 65 11.26 4.91 -14.65
CA THR A 65 12.00 4.32 -15.76
C THR A 65 12.66 5.40 -16.63
N VAL A 66 11.90 6.44 -16.96
CA VAL A 66 12.38 7.55 -17.80
C VAL A 66 13.49 8.33 -17.10
N LEU A 67 13.39 8.52 -15.77
CA LEU A 67 14.34 9.33 -15.01
C LEU A 67 15.60 8.60 -14.56
N ASN A 68 15.52 7.31 -14.20
CA ASN A 68 16.61 6.60 -13.51
C ASN A 68 16.96 5.21 -14.07
N GLY A 69 16.22 4.68 -15.03
CA GLY A 69 16.48 3.36 -15.62
C GLY A 69 16.36 2.17 -14.66
N ASN A 70 15.88 2.38 -13.43
CA ASN A 70 15.77 1.35 -12.41
C ASN A 70 14.30 1.07 -12.04
N HIS A 71 13.73 0.03 -12.63
CA HIS A 71 12.33 -0.38 -12.45
C HIS A 71 11.97 -0.94 -11.06
N LYS A 72 12.95 -1.08 -10.16
CA LYS A 72 12.81 -1.85 -8.91
C LYS A 72 12.90 -1.02 -7.64
N ALA A 73 12.90 0.30 -7.74
CA ALA A 73 12.97 1.17 -6.55
C ALA A 73 11.72 2.03 -6.40
N ILE A 74 11.26 2.23 -5.18
CA ILE A 74 10.21 3.18 -4.87
C ILE A 74 10.81 4.58 -4.81
N PRO A 75 10.24 5.58 -5.52
CA PRO A 75 10.75 6.95 -5.48
C PRO A 75 10.75 7.52 -4.06
N LEU A 76 11.85 8.17 -3.67
CA LEU A 76 11.99 8.84 -2.38
C LEU A 76 11.84 10.36 -2.55
N ASP A 77 10.73 10.77 -3.15
CA ASP A 77 10.45 12.17 -3.41
C ASP A 77 9.87 12.88 -2.17
N MET A 78 10.40 14.07 -1.89
CA MET A 78 9.95 14.91 -0.79
C MET A 78 8.84 15.84 -1.28
N ASN A 79 7.60 15.40 -1.20
CA ASN A 79 6.42 16.21 -1.47
C ASN A 79 5.76 16.71 -0.16
N PRO A 80 4.79 17.64 -0.22
CA PRO A 80 4.11 18.16 0.97
C PRO A 80 3.45 17.09 1.84
N HIS A 81 2.93 16.01 1.25
CA HIS A 81 2.30 14.90 1.98
C HIS A 81 3.33 14.09 2.74
N VAL A 82 4.47 13.78 2.10
CA VAL A 82 5.60 13.09 2.75
C VAL A 82 6.16 13.94 3.89
N LYS A 83 6.34 15.26 3.67
CA LYS A 83 6.79 16.17 4.71
C LYS A 83 5.84 16.18 5.92
N LYS A 84 4.54 16.29 5.69
CA LYS A 84 3.52 16.23 6.75
C LYS A 84 3.56 14.93 7.53
N ALA A 85 3.71 13.79 6.86
CA ALA A 85 3.85 12.48 7.50
C ALA A 85 5.13 12.41 8.35
N LEU A 86 6.26 12.89 7.82
CA LEU A 86 7.53 12.94 8.56
C LEU A 86 7.41 13.78 9.83
N ASP A 87 6.78 14.93 9.77
CA ASP A 87 6.59 15.81 10.93
C ASP A 87 5.73 15.13 12.01
N LEU A 88 4.69 14.39 11.61
CA LEU A 88 3.88 13.59 12.53
C LEU A 88 4.70 12.48 13.22
N TYR A 89 5.52 11.75 12.45
CA TYR A 89 6.35 10.68 13.00
C TYR A 89 7.55 11.19 13.81
N LYS A 90 8.10 12.36 13.48
CA LYS A 90 9.13 13.03 14.28
C LYS A 90 8.56 13.64 15.56
N GLY A 91 7.30 14.05 15.55
CA GLY A 91 6.60 14.68 16.66
C GLY A 91 5.69 13.71 17.43
N ARG A 92 4.39 13.84 17.20
CA ARG A 92 3.31 13.15 17.96
C ARG A 92 3.46 11.63 18.04
N TYR A 93 3.87 11.00 16.95
CA TYR A 93 3.98 9.53 16.86
C TYR A 93 5.39 9.00 17.08
N LYS A 94 6.35 9.83 17.51
CA LYS A 94 7.77 9.44 17.67
C LYS A 94 7.96 8.20 18.52
N LYS A 95 7.29 8.12 19.68
CA LYS A 95 7.40 6.94 20.59
C LYS A 95 6.90 5.66 19.91
N SER A 96 5.74 5.73 19.27
CA SER A 96 5.15 4.60 18.56
C SER A 96 6.00 4.16 17.38
N PHE A 97 6.53 5.11 16.63
CA PHE A 97 7.44 4.86 15.50
C PHE A 97 8.71 4.15 15.98
N LEU A 98 9.38 4.67 17.00
CA LEU A 98 10.62 4.05 17.52
C LEU A 98 10.36 2.64 18.06
N ALA A 99 9.22 2.41 18.71
CA ALA A 99 8.85 1.08 19.19
C ALA A 99 8.59 0.11 18.01
N ALA A 100 7.96 0.56 16.94
CA ALA A 100 7.74 -0.22 15.72
C ALA A 100 9.08 -0.47 14.99
N TYR A 101 9.91 0.54 14.87
CA TYR A 101 11.26 0.44 14.30
C TYR A 101 12.13 -0.61 15.02
N ARG A 102 12.12 -0.61 16.36
CA ARG A 102 12.84 -1.63 17.15
C ARG A 102 12.31 -3.04 16.86
N ARG A 103 10.98 -3.22 16.74
CA ARG A 103 10.40 -4.52 16.38
C ARG A 103 10.77 -4.97 14.98
N SER A 104 10.95 -4.04 14.04
CA SER A 104 11.30 -4.37 12.65
C SER A 104 12.61 -5.16 12.55
N GLY A 105 13.57 -4.91 13.46
CA GLY A 105 14.85 -5.59 13.48
C GLY A 105 14.73 -7.12 13.53
N LYS A 106 13.66 -7.65 14.12
CA LYS A 106 13.40 -9.10 14.16
C LYS A 106 12.93 -9.67 12.82
N TYR A 107 12.14 -8.92 12.04
CA TYR A 107 11.42 -9.46 10.89
C TYR A 107 11.95 -8.94 9.56
N ARG A 108 12.40 -7.68 9.53
CA ARG A 108 12.82 -7.01 8.31
C ARG A 108 13.94 -7.71 7.55
N PRO A 109 15.00 -8.27 8.17
CA PRO A 109 16.05 -8.97 7.43
C PRO A 109 15.51 -10.13 6.59
N PHE A 110 14.59 -10.92 7.14
CA PHE A 110 13.92 -11.99 6.42
C PHE A 110 13.03 -11.46 5.28
N ILE A 111 12.23 -10.42 5.56
CA ILE A 111 11.35 -9.81 4.55
C ILE A 111 12.16 -9.26 3.38
N VAL A 112 13.24 -8.54 3.64
CA VAL A 112 14.15 -7.99 2.61
C VAL A 112 14.73 -9.11 1.75
N LYS A 113 15.17 -10.21 2.37
CA LYS A 113 15.67 -11.37 1.63
C LYS A 113 14.61 -11.91 0.66
N GLN A 114 13.37 -12.11 1.13
CA GLN A 114 12.28 -12.62 0.30
C GLN A 114 11.89 -11.65 -0.83
N LEU A 115 11.90 -10.33 -0.56
CA LEU A 115 11.62 -9.33 -1.57
C LEU A 115 12.70 -9.32 -2.67
N LYS A 116 13.97 -9.41 -2.29
CA LYS A 116 15.10 -9.52 -3.24
C LYS A 116 14.99 -10.77 -4.11
N GLU A 117 14.71 -11.91 -3.52
CA GLU A 117 14.53 -13.19 -4.24
C GLU A 117 13.35 -13.11 -5.23
N ALA A 118 12.29 -12.36 -4.88
CA ALA A 118 11.14 -12.12 -5.73
C ALA A 118 11.35 -10.97 -6.74
N GLY A 119 12.49 -10.28 -6.73
CA GLY A 119 12.77 -9.13 -7.59
C GLY A 119 11.93 -7.89 -7.27
N LEU A 120 11.45 -7.77 -6.02
CA LEU A 120 10.63 -6.66 -5.55
C LEU A 120 11.48 -5.61 -4.81
N PRO A 121 11.02 -4.34 -4.76
CA PRO A 121 11.70 -3.27 -4.02
C PRO A 121 11.84 -3.59 -2.52
N GLU A 122 13.04 -3.36 -1.97
CA GLU A 122 13.31 -3.60 -0.55
C GLU A 122 12.50 -2.68 0.38
N GLU A 123 12.12 -1.52 -0.10
CA GLU A 123 11.32 -0.52 0.61
C GLU A 123 9.96 -1.06 1.05
N LEU A 124 9.40 -2.03 0.32
CA LEU A 124 8.17 -2.74 0.70
C LEU A 124 8.29 -3.43 2.07
N SER A 125 9.52 -3.70 2.52
CA SER A 125 9.77 -4.24 3.86
C SER A 125 9.33 -3.33 5.00
N TRP A 126 9.04 -2.05 4.71
CA TRP A 126 8.55 -1.07 5.68
C TRP A 126 7.03 -0.99 5.76
N LEU A 127 6.27 -1.63 4.86
CA LEU A 127 4.80 -1.66 4.93
C LEU A 127 4.28 -2.12 6.30
N PRO A 128 4.82 -3.18 6.92
CA PRO A 128 4.36 -3.62 8.25
C PRO A 128 4.56 -2.56 9.35
N LEU A 129 5.45 -1.59 9.17
CA LEU A 129 5.63 -0.49 10.12
C LEU A 129 4.37 0.38 10.18
N ILE A 130 3.80 0.68 9.02
CA ILE A 130 2.58 1.51 8.89
C ILE A 130 1.34 0.70 9.24
N GLU A 131 1.24 -0.54 8.75
CA GLU A 131 0.07 -1.40 8.90
C GLU A 131 -0.19 -1.83 10.36
N SER A 132 0.84 -2.25 11.06
CA SER A 132 0.69 -2.81 12.40
C SER A 132 1.76 -2.38 13.40
N GLY A 133 2.78 -1.66 12.94
CA GLY A 133 4.02 -1.44 13.68
C GLY A 133 4.78 -2.75 13.95
N PHE A 134 4.81 -3.67 13.00
CA PHE A 134 5.41 -5.02 13.12
C PHE A 134 4.81 -5.88 14.24
N LYS A 135 3.51 -5.75 14.50
CA LYS A 135 2.80 -6.59 15.48
C LYS A 135 2.16 -7.77 14.77
N VAL A 136 2.67 -8.98 14.97
CA VAL A 136 2.15 -10.22 14.34
C VAL A 136 0.71 -10.56 14.75
N ARG A 137 0.26 -10.09 15.91
CA ARG A 137 -1.09 -10.35 16.44
C ARG A 137 -2.00 -9.13 16.39
N ALA A 138 -1.66 -8.14 15.54
CA ALA A 138 -2.51 -6.96 15.38
C ALA A 138 -3.87 -7.35 14.79
N LEU A 139 -4.92 -6.75 15.33
CA LEU A 139 -6.29 -6.88 14.83
C LEU A 139 -6.88 -5.48 14.75
N SER A 140 -7.27 -5.05 13.55
CA SER A 140 -7.91 -3.76 13.34
C SER A 140 -9.42 -3.80 13.61
N ARG A 141 -10.06 -2.63 13.67
CA ARG A 141 -11.53 -2.53 13.75
C ARG A 141 -12.21 -3.15 12.52
N ALA A 142 -11.59 -3.05 11.34
CA ALA A 142 -12.04 -3.69 10.10
C ALA A 142 -11.68 -5.18 9.99
N ARG A 143 -11.25 -5.81 11.12
CA ARG A 143 -10.84 -7.22 11.18
C ARG A 143 -9.65 -7.59 10.30
N ALA A 144 -8.85 -6.61 9.87
CA ALA A 144 -7.55 -6.89 9.28
C ALA A 144 -6.62 -7.47 10.34
N LEU A 145 -5.88 -8.52 9.97
CA LEU A 145 -5.14 -9.35 10.91
C LEU A 145 -3.65 -9.38 10.58
N GLY A 146 -2.84 -9.42 11.65
CA GLY A 146 -1.43 -9.72 11.59
C GLY A 146 -0.55 -8.56 11.20
N MET A 147 0.71 -8.88 10.89
CA MET A 147 1.74 -7.89 10.61
C MET A 147 1.44 -7.06 9.36
N TRP A 148 0.84 -7.67 8.34
CA TRP A 148 0.51 -7.09 7.04
C TRP A 148 -0.94 -6.59 6.93
N GLN A 149 -1.74 -6.74 7.98
CA GLN A 149 -3.12 -6.27 8.06
C GLN A 149 -4.00 -6.72 6.88
N PHE A 150 -3.89 -7.98 6.46
CA PHE A 150 -4.82 -8.54 5.50
C PHE A 150 -6.20 -8.74 6.12
N ILE A 151 -7.25 -8.31 5.42
CA ILE A 151 -8.61 -8.77 5.69
C ILE A 151 -8.77 -10.22 5.21
N ALA A 152 -9.74 -10.96 5.80
CA ALA A 152 -9.89 -12.38 5.54
C ALA A 152 -10.07 -12.71 4.06
N SER A 153 -10.90 -11.97 3.33
CA SER A 153 -11.13 -12.17 1.89
C SER A 153 -9.86 -12.02 1.07
N THR A 154 -9.09 -10.97 1.33
CA THR A 154 -7.79 -10.76 0.65
C THR A 154 -6.80 -11.86 0.99
N GLY A 155 -6.71 -12.22 2.28
CA GLY A 155 -5.83 -13.30 2.70
C GLY A 155 -6.14 -14.62 1.99
N TYR A 156 -7.40 -15.03 1.94
CA TYR A 156 -7.82 -16.26 1.26
C TYR A 156 -7.58 -16.23 -0.25
N LYS A 157 -7.81 -15.08 -0.90
CA LYS A 157 -7.52 -14.90 -2.33
C LYS A 157 -6.06 -15.19 -2.67
N TYR A 158 -5.14 -14.86 -1.76
CA TYR A 158 -3.69 -15.12 -1.92
C TYR A 158 -3.23 -16.38 -1.21
N GLY A 159 -4.12 -17.32 -0.89
CA GLY A 159 -3.80 -18.62 -0.34
C GLY A 159 -3.39 -18.63 1.14
N LEU A 160 -3.57 -17.52 1.85
CA LEU A 160 -3.38 -17.50 3.29
C LEU A 160 -4.55 -18.26 3.96
N LYS A 161 -4.23 -19.15 4.88
CA LYS A 161 -5.23 -19.93 5.62
C LYS A 161 -5.26 -19.45 7.07
N ARG A 162 -6.46 -19.31 7.61
CA ARG A 162 -6.67 -19.06 9.03
C ARG A 162 -7.38 -20.27 9.61
N ASP A 163 -6.69 -21.02 10.44
CA ASP A 163 -7.31 -22.04 11.26
C ASP A 163 -7.37 -21.62 12.74
N ARG A 164 -8.00 -22.45 13.57
CA ARG A 164 -8.20 -22.18 14.99
C ARG A 164 -6.89 -22.14 15.78
N TRP A 165 -5.85 -22.81 15.27
CA TRP A 165 -4.61 -23.07 15.99
C TRP A 165 -3.40 -22.33 15.45
N VAL A 166 -3.37 -22.06 14.14
CA VAL A 166 -2.22 -21.47 13.47
C VAL A 166 -2.64 -20.33 12.57
N ARG A 167 -2.03 -19.17 12.75
CA ARG A 167 -2.13 -18.06 11.81
C ARG A 167 -1.10 -18.30 10.71
N SER A 168 -1.46 -18.00 9.46
CA SER A 168 -0.57 -18.22 8.30
C SER A 168 0.79 -17.54 8.43
N GLU A 169 0.86 -16.45 9.21
CA GLU A 169 2.08 -15.69 9.49
C GLU A 169 3.04 -16.44 10.44
N GLU A 170 2.55 -17.36 11.24
CA GLU A 170 3.33 -18.12 12.22
C GLU A 170 3.94 -19.39 11.60
N ARG A 171 3.48 -19.81 10.42
CA ARG A 171 3.98 -21.02 9.71
C ARG A 171 5.25 -20.80 8.90
N ARG A 172 5.75 -19.58 8.77
CA ARG A 172 6.91 -19.24 7.94
C ARG A 172 8.12 -18.79 8.78
N VAL A 173 8.32 -19.40 9.92
CA VAL A 173 9.56 -19.26 10.70
C VAL A 173 10.31 -20.58 10.70
#